data_482d8e76026b8553afbdb61fc64f107e
#
_entry.id   482d8e76026b8553afbdb61fc64f107e
#
_cell.length_a   1.000
_cell.length_b   1.000
_cell.length_c   1.000
_cell.angle_alpha   90.00
_cell.angle_beta   90.00
_cell.angle_gamma   90.00
#
_symmetry.space_group_name_H-M   'P 1'
#
loop_
_entity.id
_entity.type
_entity.pdbx_description
1 polymer ?
#
loop_
_entity_poly.entity_id
_entity_poly.type
_entity_poly.pdbx_seq_one_letter_code
_entity_poly.pdbx_strand_id
1 'polypeptide(L)'
;KKDINGIIATGYGRKNVSIADRDITEITCHASGVLSVFPDVKTIIDIGGQDSKVIKIDKFIKKPIDFLMNDKCAAGTGRFLEVMAKALDIELEAFGKIFAETNERIEITSTCTVFAESEIVSLIGHGVDKRKIVKGLLYSVADRIISMISRLGIEEPVALTGGVAKNSGIS
;
A
#
# COMPACT_ATOMS: atom_id res chain seq x y z
N LYS A 1 -22.93 26.33 11.41
CA LYS A 1 -21.61 26.43 12.08
C LYS A 1 -21.72 26.34 13.62
N LYS A 2 -22.81 25.79 14.11
CA LYS A 2 -22.95 25.49 15.55
C LYS A 2 -22.29 24.15 15.76
N ASP A 3 -21.46 24.04 16.78
CA ASP A 3 -20.91 22.79 17.35
C ASP A 3 -19.56 22.30 16.79
N ILE A 4 -18.75 23.10 16.10
CA ILE A 4 -17.35 22.78 15.82
C ILE A 4 -16.50 23.36 16.95
N ASN A 5 -15.92 22.50 17.80
CA ASN A 5 -15.06 22.88 18.93
C ASN A 5 -13.57 23.02 18.55
N GLY A 6 -13.19 22.57 17.36
CA GLY A 6 -11.82 22.65 16.85
C GLY A 6 -11.69 21.99 15.49
N ILE A 7 -10.71 22.43 14.71
CA ILE A 7 -10.40 21.94 13.37
C ILE A 7 -8.95 21.49 13.35
N ILE A 8 -8.73 20.22 12.97
CA ILE A 8 -7.39 19.65 12.79
C ILE A 8 -7.20 19.29 11.33
N ALA A 9 -6.16 19.82 10.71
CA ALA A 9 -5.79 19.48 9.35
C ALA A 9 -4.78 18.32 9.31
N THR A 10 -4.89 17.44 8.31
CA THR A 10 -3.94 16.35 8.07
C THR A 10 -3.74 16.14 6.56
N GLY A 11 -2.82 15.23 6.19
CA GLY A 11 -2.46 14.95 4.81
C GLY A 11 -1.46 15.94 4.22
N TYR A 12 -1.20 15.83 2.92
CA TYR A 12 -0.21 16.66 2.22
C TYR A 12 -0.55 18.15 2.26
N GLY A 13 -1.82 18.50 2.14
CA GLY A 13 -2.31 19.88 2.12
C GLY A 13 -2.47 20.53 3.50
N ARG A 14 -2.18 19.85 4.60
CA ARG A 14 -2.50 20.30 5.97
C ARG A 14 -1.99 21.69 6.32
N LYS A 15 -0.83 22.08 5.79
CA LYS A 15 -0.24 23.39 6.05
C LYS A 15 -0.97 24.55 5.36
N ASN A 16 -1.80 24.25 4.35
CA ASN A 16 -2.52 25.26 3.57
C ASN A 16 -3.97 25.45 4.05
N VAL A 17 -4.38 24.79 5.12
CA VAL A 17 -5.73 24.91 5.71
C VAL A 17 -5.73 26.01 6.74
N SER A 18 -5.99 27.24 6.31
CA SER A 18 -5.93 28.45 7.17
C SER A 18 -6.92 28.48 8.31
N ILE A 19 -8.01 27.70 8.22
CA ILE A 19 -9.03 27.62 9.27
C ILE A 19 -8.75 26.53 10.32
N ALA A 20 -7.65 25.78 10.17
CA ALA A 20 -7.29 24.74 11.13
C ALA A 20 -6.59 25.32 12.36
N ASP A 21 -7.02 24.92 13.55
CA ASP A 21 -6.40 25.29 14.82
C ASP A 21 -5.04 24.58 14.99
N ARG A 22 -4.91 23.37 14.41
CA ARG A 22 -3.68 22.55 14.48
C ARG A 22 -3.54 21.70 13.23
N ASP A 23 -2.31 21.31 12.92
CA ASP A 23 -2.04 20.28 11.91
C ASP A 23 -1.34 19.07 12.56
N ILE A 24 -1.69 17.89 12.08
CA ILE A 24 -1.12 16.61 12.52
C ILE A 24 -0.72 15.82 11.25
N THR A 25 0.41 15.10 11.33
CA THR A 25 0.85 14.29 10.19
C THR A 25 -0.13 13.14 9.92
N GLU A 26 -0.28 12.76 8.67
CA GLU A 26 -1.08 11.60 8.29
C GLU A 26 -0.60 10.30 8.94
N ILE A 27 0.72 10.15 9.13
CA ILE A 27 1.32 9.00 9.83
C ILE A 27 0.76 8.89 11.24
N THR A 28 0.73 10.01 11.98
CA THR A 28 0.21 10.05 13.35
C THR A 28 -1.30 9.75 13.38
N CYS A 29 -2.06 10.34 12.47
CA CYS A 29 -3.51 10.11 12.39
C CYS A 29 -3.81 8.66 12.04
N HIS A 30 -3.11 8.09 11.06
CA HIS A 30 -3.28 6.70 10.64
C HIS A 30 -2.95 5.74 11.78
N ALA A 31 -1.80 5.91 12.43
CA ALA A 31 -1.41 5.11 13.59
C ALA A 31 -2.43 5.19 14.73
N SER A 32 -2.95 6.38 15.03
CA SER A 32 -3.98 6.57 16.06
C SER A 32 -5.27 5.82 15.70
N GLY A 33 -5.67 5.86 14.43
CA GLY A 33 -6.84 5.12 13.93
C GLY A 33 -6.65 3.60 14.08
N VAL A 34 -5.50 3.06 13.68
CA VAL A 34 -5.20 1.63 13.81
C VAL A 34 -5.16 1.21 15.28
N LEU A 35 -4.50 1.99 16.14
CA LEU A 35 -4.41 1.70 17.58
C LEU A 35 -5.76 1.74 18.30
N SER A 36 -6.73 2.50 17.80
CA SER A 36 -8.09 2.50 18.36
C SER A 36 -8.83 1.17 18.13
N VAL A 37 -8.44 0.41 17.10
CA VAL A 37 -9.03 -0.90 16.77
C VAL A 37 -8.14 -2.04 17.24
N PHE A 38 -6.82 -1.89 17.12
CA PHE A 38 -5.80 -2.88 17.47
C PHE A 38 -4.79 -2.27 18.47
N PRO A 39 -5.12 -2.19 19.76
CA PRO A 39 -4.33 -1.45 20.74
C PRO A 39 -2.92 -2.01 20.98
N ASP A 40 -2.67 -3.28 20.64
CA ASP A 40 -1.40 -3.95 20.88
C ASP A 40 -0.50 -4.02 19.66
N VAL A 41 -0.92 -3.45 18.51
CA VAL A 41 -0.14 -3.44 17.28
C VAL A 41 1.21 -2.73 17.50
N LYS A 42 2.27 -3.31 16.93
CA LYS A 42 3.63 -2.74 16.98
C LYS A 42 4.16 -2.33 15.60
N THR A 43 3.63 -2.94 14.55
CA THR A 43 3.97 -2.57 13.18
C THR A 43 2.69 -2.42 12.37
N ILE A 44 2.58 -1.33 11.62
CA ILE A 44 1.50 -1.09 10.66
C ILE A 44 2.11 -1.11 9.28
N ILE A 45 1.54 -1.94 8.39
CA ILE A 45 1.84 -1.96 6.96
C ILE A 45 0.61 -1.37 6.28
N ASP A 46 0.77 -0.21 5.65
CA ASP A 46 -0.30 0.45 4.91
C ASP A 46 0.02 0.45 3.43
N ILE A 47 -0.85 -0.17 2.63
CA ILE A 47 -0.71 -0.19 1.16
C ILE A 47 -1.89 0.57 0.59
N GLY A 48 -1.67 1.87 0.41
CA GLY A 48 -2.65 2.81 -0.11
C GLY A 48 -2.75 2.80 -1.64
N GLY A 49 -3.62 3.65 -2.15
CA GLY A 49 -3.78 3.84 -3.59
C GLY A 49 -2.58 4.52 -4.24
N GLN A 50 -1.95 5.49 -3.56
CA GLN A 50 -0.87 6.31 -4.13
C GLN A 50 0.47 6.17 -3.41
N ASP A 51 0.47 5.66 -2.21
CA ASP A 51 1.65 5.47 -1.38
C ASP A 51 1.57 4.18 -0.59
N SER A 52 2.72 3.76 -0.04
CA SER A 52 2.80 2.63 0.89
C SER A 52 3.66 3.02 2.07
N LYS A 53 3.31 2.55 3.24
CA LYS A 53 3.98 2.90 4.49
C LYS A 53 4.21 1.67 5.36
N VAL A 54 5.35 1.65 6.05
CA VAL A 54 5.59 0.75 7.17
C VAL A 54 5.88 1.64 8.37
N ILE A 55 5.12 1.48 9.45
CA ILE A 55 5.17 2.36 10.63
C ILE A 55 5.43 1.50 11.86
N LYS A 56 6.45 1.85 12.63
CA LYS A 56 6.72 1.25 13.95
C LYS A 56 6.04 2.04 15.05
N ILE A 57 5.43 1.32 15.96
CA ILE A 57 4.69 1.88 17.10
C ILE A 57 5.45 1.57 18.39
N ASP A 58 5.66 2.59 19.21
CA ASP A 58 6.15 2.38 20.57
C ASP A 58 5.06 1.74 21.44
N LYS A 59 5.42 0.64 22.10
CA LYS A 59 4.49 -0.16 22.91
C LYS A 59 4.00 0.55 24.17
N PHE A 60 4.73 1.51 24.68
CA PHE A 60 4.41 2.21 25.93
C PHE A 60 3.63 3.50 25.69
N ILE A 61 4.15 4.35 24.80
CA ILE A 61 3.52 5.65 24.52
C ILE A 61 2.46 5.58 23.42
N LYS A 62 2.33 4.41 22.74
CA LYS A 62 1.34 4.16 21.68
C LYS A 62 1.37 5.23 20.58
N LYS A 63 2.58 5.54 20.10
CA LYS A 63 2.83 6.53 19.04
C LYS A 63 3.81 5.98 18.01
N PRO A 64 3.77 6.49 16.77
CA PRO A 64 4.81 6.20 15.78
C PRO A 64 6.18 6.66 16.31
N ILE A 65 7.18 5.79 16.20
CA ILE A 65 8.58 6.10 16.55
C ILE A 65 9.49 6.13 15.33
N ASP A 66 9.12 5.38 14.30
CA ASP A 66 9.84 5.36 13.03
C ASP A 66 8.92 4.93 11.91
N PHE A 67 9.21 5.31 10.68
CA PHE A 67 8.45 4.89 9.51
C PHE A 67 9.27 4.98 8.23
N LEU A 68 8.91 4.16 7.25
CA LEU A 68 9.31 4.29 5.87
C LEU A 68 8.08 4.51 5.01
N MET A 69 8.20 5.37 4.01
CA MET A 69 7.14 5.67 3.05
C MET A 69 7.67 5.64 1.62
N ASN A 70 6.88 5.04 0.74
CA ASN A 70 7.04 5.10 -0.70
C ASN A 70 5.91 5.97 -1.28
N ASP A 71 6.16 7.26 -1.42
CA ASP A 71 5.22 8.27 -1.91
C ASP A 71 5.63 8.89 -3.26
N LYS A 72 6.78 8.47 -3.80
CA LYS A 72 7.34 9.02 -5.04
C LYS A 72 7.26 8.08 -6.23
N CYS A 73 6.88 6.82 -5.98
CA CYS A 73 6.82 5.80 -7.02
C CYS A 73 5.54 4.98 -6.86
N ALA A 74 4.76 4.86 -7.93
CA ALA A 74 3.53 4.08 -7.92
C ALA A 74 3.79 2.57 -7.72
N ALA A 75 4.97 2.06 -8.06
CA ALA A 75 5.32 0.67 -7.80
C ALA A 75 5.18 0.32 -6.31
N GLY A 76 4.46 -0.74 -6.02
CA GLY A 76 4.14 -1.12 -4.64
C GLY A 76 2.92 -0.40 -4.04
N THR A 77 2.06 0.18 -4.86
CA THR A 77 0.82 0.86 -4.45
C THR A 77 -0.39 0.36 -5.24
N GLY A 78 -1.59 0.72 -4.80
CA GLY A 78 -2.81 0.40 -5.54
C GLY A 78 -2.83 0.98 -6.95
N ARG A 79 -2.26 2.17 -7.15
CA ARG A 79 -2.17 2.80 -8.48
C ARG A 79 -1.38 1.96 -9.47
N PHE A 80 -0.32 1.32 -9.04
CA PHE A 80 0.41 0.36 -9.87
C PHE A 80 -0.51 -0.77 -10.34
N LEU A 81 -1.24 -1.40 -9.42
CA LEU A 81 -2.15 -2.48 -9.75
C LEU A 81 -3.30 -2.03 -10.67
N GLU A 82 -3.84 -0.81 -10.47
CA GLU A 82 -4.88 -0.24 -11.35
C GLU A 82 -4.39 -0.08 -12.80
N VAL A 83 -3.16 0.41 -13.00
CA VAL A 83 -2.58 0.56 -14.34
C VAL A 83 -2.39 -0.81 -14.99
N MET A 84 -1.87 -1.78 -14.23
CA MET A 84 -1.65 -3.13 -14.73
C MET A 84 -2.96 -3.88 -15.01
N ALA A 85 -3.99 -3.66 -14.22
CA ALA A 85 -5.33 -4.21 -14.44
C ALA A 85 -5.91 -3.75 -15.78
N LYS A 86 -5.76 -2.45 -16.08
CA LYS A 86 -6.16 -1.89 -17.39
C LYS A 86 -5.35 -2.48 -18.54
N ALA A 87 -4.04 -2.61 -18.40
CA ALA A 87 -3.19 -3.20 -19.44
C ALA A 87 -3.54 -4.67 -19.72
N LEU A 88 -3.98 -5.41 -18.69
CA LEU A 88 -4.42 -6.80 -18.80
C LEU A 88 -5.86 -6.95 -19.31
N ASP A 89 -6.64 -5.87 -19.31
CA ASP A 89 -8.10 -5.93 -19.50
C ASP A 89 -8.76 -6.90 -18.50
N ILE A 90 -8.47 -6.70 -17.22
CA ILE A 90 -8.96 -7.48 -16.07
C ILE A 90 -9.36 -6.50 -14.96
N GLU A 91 -10.51 -6.74 -14.33
CA GLU A 91 -10.92 -5.96 -13.17
C GLU A 91 -9.97 -6.20 -11.99
N LEU A 92 -9.58 -5.13 -11.29
CA LEU A 92 -8.64 -5.20 -10.18
C LEU A 92 -9.13 -6.12 -9.05
N GLU A 93 -10.43 -6.14 -8.81
CA GLU A 93 -11.10 -6.98 -7.82
C GLU A 93 -10.93 -8.47 -8.10
N ALA A 94 -10.72 -8.85 -9.36
CA ALA A 94 -10.51 -10.23 -9.75
C ALA A 94 -9.10 -10.75 -9.44
N PHE A 95 -8.13 -9.86 -9.19
CA PHE A 95 -6.72 -10.24 -8.99
C PHE A 95 -6.53 -11.25 -7.85
N GLY A 96 -7.23 -11.07 -6.72
CA GLY A 96 -7.13 -12.00 -5.59
C GLY A 96 -7.63 -13.40 -5.94
N LYS A 97 -8.73 -13.51 -6.69
CA LYS A 97 -9.24 -14.80 -7.19
C LYS A 97 -8.25 -15.44 -8.17
N ILE A 98 -7.80 -14.67 -9.14
CA ILE A 98 -6.84 -15.13 -10.17
C ILE A 98 -5.52 -15.60 -9.53
N PHE A 99 -5.05 -14.92 -8.49
CA PHE A 99 -3.87 -15.31 -7.73
C PHE A 99 -3.95 -16.75 -7.21
N ALA A 100 -5.13 -17.17 -6.76
CA ALA A 100 -5.37 -18.52 -6.23
C ALA A 100 -5.49 -19.60 -7.33
N GLU A 101 -5.71 -19.22 -8.60
CA GLU A 101 -5.94 -20.16 -9.71
C GLU A 101 -4.65 -20.79 -10.28
N THR A 102 -3.48 -20.27 -9.91
CA THR A 102 -2.19 -20.80 -10.40
C THR A 102 -1.12 -20.78 -9.32
N ASN A 103 -0.24 -21.76 -9.32
CA ASN A 103 0.97 -21.78 -8.51
C ASN A 103 2.18 -21.19 -9.22
N GLU A 104 2.10 -21.02 -10.54
CA GLU A 104 3.17 -20.44 -11.32
C GLU A 104 3.06 -18.91 -11.38
N ARG A 105 4.19 -18.24 -11.35
CA ARG A 105 4.29 -16.78 -11.57
C ARG A 105 5.32 -16.49 -12.63
N ILE A 106 5.16 -15.37 -13.33
CA ILE A 106 6.24 -14.76 -14.10
C ILE A 106 6.87 -13.65 -13.26
N GLU A 107 8.16 -13.51 -13.35
CA GLU A 107 8.85 -12.39 -12.71
C GLU A 107 8.58 -11.11 -13.52
N ILE A 108 8.14 -10.06 -12.84
CA ILE A 108 8.02 -8.72 -13.41
C ILE A 108 9.31 -7.98 -13.08
N THR A 109 10.12 -7.74 -14.10
CA THR A 109 11.48 -7.20 -13.94
C THR A 109 11.49 -5.68 -13.77
N SER A 110 10.49 -4.99 -14.32
CA SER A 110 10.40 -3.56 -14.32
C SER A 110 9.86 -3.01 -13.01
N THR A 111 10.68 -2.21 -12.34
CA THR A 111 10.29 -1.54 -11.08
C THR A 111 9.51 -0.24 -11.30
N CYS A 112 9.57 0.34 -12.49
CA CYS A 112 8.83 1.55 -12.87
C CYS A 112 7.51 1.16 -13.54
N THR A 113 6.40 1.78 -13.13
CA THR A 113 5.06 1.51 -13.66
C THR A 113 4.98 1.61 -15.18
N VAL A 114 5.64 2.60 -15.79
CA VAL A 114 5.64 2.80 -17.24
C VAL A 114 6.32 1.64 -17.97
N PHE A 115 7.45 1.19 -17.47
CA PHE A 115 8.17 0.06 -18.08
C PHE A 115 7.46 -1.27 -17.78
N ALA A 116 6.88 -1.43 -16.60
CA ALA A 116 6.09 -2.62 -16.28
C ALA A 116 4.86 -2.75 -17.19
N GLU A 117 4.18 -1.66 -17.54
CA GLU A 117 3.08 -1.68 -18.50
C GLU A 117 3.55 -2.20 -19.87
N SER A 118 4.67 -1.68 -20.38
CA SER A 118 5.25 -2.14 -21.65
C SER A 118 5.69 -3.60 -21.59
N GLU A 119 6.26 -4.05 -20.46
CA GLU A 119 6.64 -5.45 -20.23
C GLU A 119 5.41 -6.36 -20.27
N ILE A 120 4.30 -5.98 -19.60
CA ILE A 120 3.06 -6.75 -19.61
C ILE A 120 2.46 -6.87 -21.01
N VAL A 121 2.42 -5.76 -21.77
CA VAL A 121 1.95 -5.78 -23.15
C VAL A 121 2.78 -6.75 -23.99
N SER A 122 4.10 -6.77 -23.82
CA SER A 122 4.99 -7.71 -24.49
C SER A 122 4.71 -9.17 -24.09
N LEU A 123 4.53 -9.44 -22.80
CA LEU A 123 4.21 -10.77 -22.28
C LEU A 123 2.89 -11.30 -22.84
N ILE A 124 1.87 -10.44 -22.93
CA ILE A 124 0.57 -10.79 -23.57
C ILE A 124 0.79 -11.11 -25.05
N GLY A 125 1.58 -10.29 -25.77
CA GLY A 125 1.90 -10.51 -27.17
C GLY A 125 2.63 -11.84 -27.44
N HIS A 126 3.39 -12.34 -26.47
CA HIS A 126 4.05 -13.66 -26.51
C HIS A 126 3.15 -14.81 -26.02
N GLY A 127 1.89 -14.55 -25.72
CA GLY A 127 0.93 -15.59 -25.30
C GLY A 127 1.10 -16.08 -23.87
N VAL A 128 1.77 -15.30 -23.00
CA VAL A 128 1.91 -15.66 -21.58
C VAL A 128 0.55 -15.63 -20.91
N ASP A 129 0.25 -16.65 -20.11
CA ASP A 129 -0.99 -16.75 -19.35
C ASP A 129 -1.14 -15.56 -18.40
N LYS A 130 -2.22 -14.79 -18.57
CA LYS A 130 -2.54 -13.61 -17.75
C LYS A 130 -2.56 -13.92 -16.25
N ARG A 131 -2.92 -15.15 -15.83
CA ARG A 131 -2.92 -15.56 -14.42
C ARG A 131 -1.52 -15.54 -13.82
N LYS A 132 -0.50 -15.98 -14.58
CA LYS A 132 0.90 -15.93 -14.16
C LYS A 132 1.41 -14.49 -14.05
N ILE A 133 0.94 -13.61 -14.94
CA ILE A 133 1.26 -12.18 -14.91
C ILE A 133 0.64 -11.53 -13.67
N VAL A 134 -0.65 -11.73 -13.41
CA VAL A 134 -1.32 -11.20 -12.21
C VAL A 134 -0.62 -11.65 -10.95
N LYS A 135 -0.25 -12.92 -10.87
CA LYS A 135 0.50 -13.44 -9.71
C LYS A 135 1.85 -12.75 -9.56
N GLY A 136 2.59 -12.57 -10.64
CA GLY A 136 3.86 -11.83 -10.65
C GLY A 136 3.72 -10.38 -10.17
N LEU A 137 2.66 -9.70 -10.60
CA LEU A 137 2.35 -8.32 -10.17
C LEU A 137 2.08 -8.21 -8.68
N LEU A 138 1.29 -9.12 -8.11
CA LEU A 138 1.03 -9.12 -6.67
C LEU A 138 2.30 -9.41 -5.86
N TYR A 139 3.14 -10.33 -6.34
CA TYR A 139 4.46 -10.56 -5.74
C TYR A 139 5.37 -9.33 -5.83
N SER A 140 5.38 -8.59 -6.95
CA SER A 140 6.21 -7.39 -7.07
C SER A 140 5.82 -6.30 -6.06
N VAL A 141 4.52 -6.18 -5.75
CA VAL A 141 4.03 -5.29 -4.68
C VAL A 141 4.50 -5.81 -3.31
N ALA A 142 4.36 -7.10 -3.04
CA ALA A 142 4.82 -7.71 -1.79
C ALA A 142 6.32 -7.54 -1.58
N ASP A 143 7.14 -7.79 -2.61
CA ASP A 143 8.60 -7.64 -2.57
C ASP A 143 9.01 -6.20 -2.25
N ARG A 144 8.27 -5.21 -2.76
CA ARG A 144 8.48 -3.79 -2.43
C ARG A 144 8.24 -3.52 -0.95
N ILE A 145 7.17 -4.05 -0.39
CA ILE A 145 6.85 -3.93 1.04
C ILE A 145 7.88 -4.66 1.90
N ILE A 146 8.27 -5.88 1.51
CA ILE A 146 9.32 -6.66 2.19
C ILE A 146 10.65 -5.88 2.22
N SER A 147 11.00 -5.21 1.13
CA SER A 147 12.20 -4.35 1.09
C SER A 147 12.12 -3.19 2.10
N MET A 148 10.94 -2.60 2.30
CA MET A 148 10.74 -1.55 3.32
C MET A 148 10.83 -2.14 4.72
N ILE A 149 10.19 -3.28 4.96
CA ILE A 149 10.24 -4.01 6.23
C ILE A 149 11.68 -4.39 6.59
N SER A 150 12.46 -4.90 5.63
CA SER A 150 13.85 -5.29 5.86
C SER A 150 14.74 -4.14 6.33
N ARG A 151 14.41 -2.91 5.94
CA ARG A 151 15.13 -1.70 6.33
C ARG A 151 14.69 -1.14 7.68
N LEU A 152 13.38 -1.17 7.96
CA LEU A 152 12.81 -0.63 9.19
C LEU A 152 12.81 -1.66 10.34
N GLY A 153 12.72 -2.94 10.00
CA GLY A 153 12.42 -4.02 10.92
C GLY A 153 10.92 -4.17 11.18
N ILE A 154 10.52 -5.36 11.60
CA ILE A 154 9.12 -5.70 11.93
C ILE A 154 9.05 -6.23 13.36
N GLU A 155 8.00 -5.85 14.06
CA GLU A 155 7.65 -6.37 15.39
C GLU A 155 6.17 -6.75 15.41
N GLU A 156 5.87 -7.95 15.87
CA GLU A 156 4.50 -8.43 16.04
C GLU A 156 3.86 -7.90 17.33
N PRO A 157 2.54 -7.69 17.35
CA PRO A 157 1.56 -7.91 16.27
C PRO A 157 1.65 -6.89 15.14
N VAL A 158 1.30 -7.33 13.92
CA VAL A 158 1.30 -6.52 12.70
C VAL A 158 -0.14 -6.26 12.24
N ALA A 159 -0.45 -5.03 11.86
CA ALA A 159 -1.69 -4.69 11.18
C ALA A 159 -1.42 -4.36 9.71
N LEU A 160 -2.16 -4.99 8.81
CA LEU A 160 -2.18 -4.67 7.38
C LEU A 160 -3.39 -3.77 7.09
N THR A 161 -3.16 -2.63 6.45
CA THR A 161 -4.16 -1.60 6.15
C THR A 161 -4.05 -1.08 4.73
N GLY A 162 -4.98 -0.20 4.35
CA GLY A 162 -5.04 0.39 3.02
C GLY A 162 -5.96 -0.36 2.06
N GLY A 163 -6.20 0.25 0.90
CA GLY A 163 -7.11 -0.31 -0.10
C GLY A 163 -6.64 -1.65 -0.68
N VAL A 164 -5.33 -1.80 -0.84
CA VAL A 164 -4.72 -3.03 -1.39
C VAL A 164 -4.81 -4.21 -0.41
N ALA A 165 -4.89 -3.96 0.89
CA ALA A 165 -5.10 -5.00 1.90
C ALA A 165 -6.43 -5.77 1.74
N LYS A 166 -7.38 -5.24 0.97
CA LYS A 166 -8.63 -5.93 0.62
C LYS A 166 -8.44 -7.01 -0.44
N ASN A 167 -7.31 -7.02 -1.13
CA ASN A 167 -7.01 -8.03 -2.13
C ASN A 167 -6.49 -9.30 -1.46
N SER A 168 -7.23 -10.41 -1.57
CA SER A 168 -6.90 -11.70 -0.95
C SER A 168 -5.61 -12.35 -1.46
N GLY A 169 -5.00 -11.82 -2.50
CA GLY A 169 -3.68 -12.25 -2.97
C GLY A 169 -2.51 -11.51 -2.31
N ILE A 170 -2.81 -10.47 -1.50
CA ILE A 170 -1.83 -9.67 -0.74
C ILE A 170 -1.95 -9.89 0.77
N SER A 171 -3.17 -10.11 1.27
CA SER A 171 -3.47 -10.33 2.70
C SER A 171 -3.22 -11.76 3.18
#